data_7d4e8c3402d63557bd2da867f5a3fd80
#
_entry.id   7d4e8c3402d63557bd2da867f5a3fd80
#
_cell.length_a   1.000
_cell.length_b   1.000
_cell.length_c   1.000
_cell.angle_alpha   90.00
_cell.angle_beta   90.00
_cell.angle_gamma   90.00
#
_symmetry.space_group_name_H-M   'P 1'
#
loop_
_entity.id
_entity.type
_entity.pdbx_description
1 polymer ?
#
loop_
_entity_poly.entity_id
_entity_poly.type
_entity_poly.pdbx_seq_one_letter_code
_entity_poly.pdbx_strand_id
1 'polypeptide(L)'
;LLVKFGMAGDDLPMQFLMLVDKERSLLRLLSPLSFAVQEDKRLDMALAINALNNRFPEGNFDYDIASGRICFRIASCFEDCEIASTVPEYLLFLASVVVDKYNDKFLMFSKGAISLEQLLSTETE
;
A
#
# COMPACT_ATOMS: atom_id res chain seq x y z
N LEU A 1 -4.21 13.89 14.77
CA LEU A 1 -4.64 14.49 13.50
C LEU A 1 -4.78 13.41 12.43
N LEU A 2 -5.90 13.41 11.77
CA LEU A 2 -6.19 12.50 10.66
C LEU A 2 -6.61 13.32 9.44
N VAL A 3 -5.96 13.08 8.32
CA VAL A 3 -6.31 13.70 7.04
C VAL A 3 -6.63 12.59 6.04
N LYS A 4 -7.79 12.70 5.40
CA LYS A 4 -8.22 11.76 4.34
C LYS A 4 -8.27 12.51 3.02
N PHE A 5 -7.75 11.90 1.96
CA PHE A 5 -7.77 12.48 0.63
C PHE A 5 -7.65 11.39 -0.44
N GLY A 6 -7.99 11.74 -1.66
CA GLY A 6 -7.87 10.85 -2.81
C GLY A 6 -6.92 11.41 -3.85
N MET A 7 -6.40 10.52 -4.69
CA MET A 7 -5.58 10.87 -5.85
C MET A 7 -6.01 10.05 -7.05
N ALA A 8 -5.94 10.64 -8.23
CA ALA A 8 -6.13 9.91 -9.47
C ALA A 8 -4.87 9.09 -9.75
N GLY A 9 -5.05 7.80 -10.06
CA GLY A 9 -3.98 6.95 -10.54
C GLY A 9 -4.08 6.75 -12.04
N ASP A 10 -3.15 6.01 -12.62
CA ASP A 10 -3.17 5.69 -14.06
C ASP A 10 -4.34 4.77 -14.40
N ASP A 11 -4.66 3.83 -13.53
CA ASP A 11 -5.68 2.80 -13.77
C ASP A 11 -6.84 2.89 -12.76
N LEU A 12 -6.53 3.02 -11.48
CA LEU A 12 -7.52 3.06 -10.41
C LEU A 12 -7.31 4.30 -9.54
N PRO A 13 -8.41 4.87 -9.01
CA PRO A 13 -8.28 5.94 -8.04
C PRO A 13 -7.65 5.40 -6.74
N MET A 14 -6.88 6.25 -6.08
CA MET A 14 -6.21 5.92 -4.83
C MET A 14 -6.80 6.72 -3.68
N GLN A 15 -6.86 6.11 -2.49
CA GLN A 15 -7.26 6.77 -1.27
C GLN A 15 -6.11 6.74 -0.26
N PHE A 16 -5.96 7.81 0.49
CA PHE A 16 -4.90 7.96 1.47
C PHE A 16 -5.44 8.48 2.79
N LEU A 17 -4.84 7.97 3.88
CA LEU A 17 -5.10 8.40 5.24
C LEU A 17 -3.74 8.77 5.85
N MET A 18 -3.57 10.03 6.22
CA MET A 18 -2.36 10.47 6.91
C MET A 18 -2.70 10.72 8.37
N LEU A 19 -1.96 10.07 9.27
CA LEU A 19 -2.17 10.15 10.71
C LEU A 19 -0.90 10.59 11.41
N VAL A 20 -1.08 11.50 12.38
CA VAL A 20 -0.01 11.83 13.31
C VAL A 20 -0.35 11.15 14.63
N ASP A 21 0.46 10.17 15.02
CA ASP A 21 0.36 9.46 16.29
C ASP A 21 1.36 10.07 17.27
N LYS A 22 0.86 10.93 18.15
CA LYS A 22 1.72 11.66 19.08
C LYS A 22 2.30 10.77 20.18
N GLU A 23 1.57 9.73 20.58
CA GLU A 23 2.06 8.83 21.63
C GLU A 23 3.28 8.03 21.18
N ARG A 24 3.28 7.59 19.92
CA ARG A 24 4.39 6.83 19.33
C ARG A 24 5.36 7.68 18.54
N SER A 25 5.10 8.98 18.41
CA SER A 25 5.89 9.89 17.56
C SER A 25 6.04 9.36 16.14
N LEU A 26 4.93 8.94 15.56
CA LEU A 26 4.88 8.40 14.19
C LEU A 26 4.01 9.26 13.29
N LEU A 27 4.54 9.57 12.12
CA LEU A 27 3.74 10.02 10.98
C LEU A 27 3.45 8.78 10.14
N ARG A 28 2.17 8.43 10.01
CA ARG A 28 1.72 7.21 9.31
C ARG A 28 0.93 7.59 8.08
N LEU A 29 1.20 6.91 6.99
CA LEU A 29 0.42 7.02 5.76
C LEU A 29 -0.10 5.65 5.38
N LEU A 30 -1.42 5.56 5.21
CA LEU A 30 -2.12 4.33 4.84
C LEU A 30 -2.84 4.55 3.52
N SER A 31 -2.80 3.55 2.66
CA SER A 31 -3.56 3.56 1.41
C SER A 31 -4.33 2.25 1.27
N PRO A 32 -5.58 2.19 1.76
CA PRO A 32 -6.41 1.01 1.58
C PRO A 32 -6.83 0.89 0.11
N LEU A 33 -6.72 -0.32 -0.44
CA LEU A 33 -7.19 -0.57 -1.79
C LEU A 33 -8.72 -0.64 -1.81
N SER A 34 -9.32 -0.27 -2.94
CA SER A 34 -10.76 -0.09 -3.06
C SER A 34 -11.55 -1.40 -3.16
N PHE A 35 -10.88 -2.55 -3.23
CA PHE A 35 -11.52 -3.84 -3.43
C PHE A 35 -11.03 -4.86 -2.40
N ALA A 36 -11.79 -5.94 -2.25
CA ALA A 36 -11.37 -7.13 -1.50
C ALA A 36 -11.01 -8.24 -2.46
N VAL A 37 -9.96 -9.00 -2.13
CA VAL A 37 -9.56 -10.16 -2.92
C VAL A 37 -10.63 -11.25 -2.84
N GLN A 38 -10.96 -11.87 -3.97
CA GLN A 38 -11.94 -12.96 -4.02
C GLN A 38 -11.46 -14.16 -3.19
N GLU A 39 -12.40 -14.87 -2.55
CA GLU A 39 -12.07 -15.93 -1.60
C GLU A 39 -11.14 -16.99 -2.15
N ASP A 40 -11.36 -17.42 -3.39
CA ASP A 40 -10.56 -18.47 -4.03
C ASP A 40 -9.12 -18.02 -4.36
N LYS A 41 -8.84 -16.72 -4.28
CA LYS A 41 -7.51 -16.15 -4.55
C LYS A 41 -6.77 -15.66 -3.31
N ARG A 42 -7.40 -15.74 -2.14
CA ARG A 42 -6.82 -15.12 -0.93
C ARG A 42 -5.52 -15.77 -0.47
N LEU A 43 -5.41 -17.07 -0.55
CA LEU A 43 -4.18 -17.77 -0.16
C LEU A 43 -3.03 -17.43 -1.11
N ASP A 44 -3.28 -17.47 -2.41
CA ASP A 44 -2.26 -17.11 -3.41
C ASP A 44 -1.87 -15.64 -3.30
N MET A 45 -2.82 -14.75 -2.96
CA MET A 45 -2.52 -13.35 -2.72
C MET A 45 -1.60 -13.17 -1.51
N ALA A 46 -1.78 -13.95 -0.45
CA ALA A 46 -0.89 -13.91 0.71
C ALA A 46 0.55 -14.26 0.30
N LEU A 47 0.72 -15.26 -0.55
CA LEU A 47 2.04 -15.62 -1.07
C LEU A 47 2.62 -14.50 -1.93
N ALA A 48 1.82 -13.90 -2.80
CA ALA A 48 2.24 -12.80 -3.66
C ALA A 48 2.69 -11.59 -2.85
N ILE A 49 1.87 -11.17 -1.89
CA ILE A 49 2.18 -10.00 -1.05
C ILE A 49 3.43 -10.24 -0.22
N ASN A 50 3.62 -11.43 0.32
CA ASN A 50 4.84 -11.77 1.04
C ASN A 50 6.08 -11.61 0.14
N ALA A 51 6.01 -12.12 -1.08
CA ALA A 51 7.12 -12.01 -2.03
C ALA A 51 7.39 -10.55 -2.43
N LEU A 52 6.34 -9.76 -2.67
CA LEU A 52 6.48 -8.36 -3.04
C LEU A 52 7.03 -7.51 -1.90
N ASN A 53 6.56 -7.72 -0.67
CA ASN A 53 7.05 -6.96 0.48
C ASN A 53 8.54 -7.13 0.70
N ASN A 54 9.11 -8.27 0.33
CA ASN A 54 10.56 -8.49 0.41
C ASN A 54 11.36 -7.59 -0.53
N ARG A 55 10.71 -7.02 -1.53
CA ARG A 55 11.38 -6.15 -2.52
C ARG A 55 11.40 -4.68 -2.10
N PHE A 56 10.54 -4.28 -1.16
CA PHE A 56 10.42 -2.87 -0.79
C PHE A 56 11.43 -2.49 0.28
N PRO A 57 12.29 -1.48 0.05
CA PRO A 57 13.17 -0.96 1.10
C PRO A 57 12.39 -0.23 2.18
N GLU A 58 11.23 0.34 1.84
CA GLU A 58 10.38 1.09 2.76
C GLU A 58 8.91 0.79 2.47
N GLY A 59 8.10 0.72 3.54
CA GLY A 59 6.68 0.45 3.42
C GLY A 59 6.39 -1.01 3.10
N ASN A 60 5.13 -1.36 3.21
CA ASN A 60 4.67 -2.72 2.91
C ASN A 60 3.17 -2.75 2.66
N PHE A 61 2.72 -3.78 2.01
CA PHE A 61 1.30 -4.08 1.92
C PHE A 61 0.89 -4.95 3.11
N ASP A 62 -0.02 -4.42 3.93
CA ASP A 62 -0.69 -5.22 4.95
C ASP A 62 -1.83 -5.97 4.28
N TYR A 63 -2.04 -7.22 4.67
CA TYR A 63 -3.07 -8.05 4.07
C TYR A 63 -3.82 -8.83 5.13
N ASP A 64 -5.15 -8.71 5.12
CA ASP A 64 -6.02 -9.52 5.96
C ASP A 64 -6.64 -10.63 5.11
N ILE A 65 -6.15 -11.85 5.29
CA ILE A 65 -6.60 -13.01 4.51
C ILE A 65 -8.08 -13.33 4.76
N ALA A 66 -8.60 -13.04 5.95
CA ALA A 66 -10.00 -13.32 6.29
C ALA A 66 -10.97 -12.44 5.52
N SER A 67 -10.67 -11.16 5.33
CA SER A 67 -11.51 -10.21 4.61
C SER A 67 -11.08 -9.99 3.16
N GLY A 68 -9.85 -10.35 2.81
CA GLY A 68 -9.28 -10.07 1.50
C GLY A 68 -8.85 -8.61 1.32
N ARG A 69 -8.80 -7.80 2.37
CA ARG A 69 -8.43 -6.39 2.29
C ARG A 69 -6.93 -6.20 2.27
N ILE A 70 -6.49 -5.30 1.40
CA ILE A 70 -5.09 -4.92 1.23
C ILE A 70 -4.94 -3.44 1.54
N CYS A 71 -3.89 -3.07 2.28
CA CYS A 71 -3.59 -1.68 2.58
C CYS A 71 -2.09 -1.46 2.51
N PHE A 72 -1.65 -0.47 1.73
CA PHE A 72 -0.25 -0.06 1.78
C PHE A 72 -0.01 0.81 3.01
N ARG A 73 1.08 0.55 3.71
CA ARG A 73 1.44 1.27 4.94
C ARG A 73 2.90 1.68 4.89
N ILE A 74 3.14 2.94 5.26
CA ILE A 74 4.49 3.48 5.45
C ILE A 74 4.44 4.47 6.60
N ALA A 75 5.51 4.56 7.39
CA ALA A 75 5.57 5.45 8.53
C ALA A 75 6.98 6.01 8.70
N SER A 76 7.05 7.17 9.36
CA SER A 76 8.31 7.80 9.74
C SER A 76 8.24 8.22 11.20
N CYS A 77 9.27 7.90 11.96
CA CYS A 77 9.40 8.33 13.35
C CYS A 77 9.91 9.77 13.40
N PHE A 78 9.33 10.59 14.30
CA PHE A 78 9.79 11.95 14.52
C PHE A 78 10.14 12.20 16.00
N GLU A 79 10.50 11.16 16.74
CA GLU A 79 10.87 11.28 18.15
C GLU A 79 12.01 12.27 18.32
N ASP A 80 11.84 13.22 19.26
CA ASP A 80 12.81 14.27 19.57
C ASP A 80 13.14 15.21 18.39
N CYS A 81 12.30 15.26 17.37
CA CYS A 81 12.48 16.17 16.25
C CYS A 81 11.13 16.70 15.75
N GLU A 82 11.18 17.76 14.95
CA GLU A 82 10.03 18.27 14.25
C GLU A 82 9.85 17.57 12.92
N ILE A 83 8.60 17.40 12.48
CA ILE A 83 8.31 16.85 11.17
C ILE A 83 8.53 17.95 10.13
N ALA A 84 9.61 17.83 9.36
CA ALA A 84 9.84 18.72 8.22
C ALA A 84 8.81 18.43 7.13
N SER A 85 8.41 19.45 6.36
CA SER A 85 7.41 19.32 5.30
C SER A 85 7.80 18.32 4.22
N THR A 86 9.09 18.07 4.04
CA THR A 86 9.58 17.09 3.06
C THR A 86 9.25 15.63 3.44
N VAL A 87 9.06 15.33 4.72
CA VAL A 87 8.78 13.97 5.18
C VAL A 87 7.41 13.49 4.71
N PRO A 88 6.29 14.20 5.01
CA PRO A 88 4.99 13.78 4.49
C PRO A 88 4.93 13.78 2.96
N GLU A 89 5.61 14.72 2.30
CA GLU A 89 5.69 14.74 0.84
C GLU A 89 6.39 13.50 0.30
N TYR A 90 7.50 13.09 0.92
CA TYR A 90 8.23 11.88 0.53
C TYR A 90 7.38 10.63 0.72
N LEU A 91 6.74 10.49 1.89
CA LEU A 91 5.88 9.33 2.16
C LEU A 91 4.73 9.24 1.16
N LEU A 92 4.09 10.37 0.86
CA LEU A 92 2.99 10.40 -0.10
C LEU A 92 3.49 10.05 -1.50
N PHE A 93 4.62 10.61 -1.92
CA PHE A 93 5.20 10.32 -3.23
C PHE A 93 5.49 8.82 -3.36
N LEU A 94 6.20 8.25 -2.40
CA LEU A 94 6.55 6.83 -2.43
C LEU A 94 5.30 5.94 -2.43
N ALA A 95 4.35 6.21 -1.54
CA ALA A 95 3.12 5.45 -1.45
C ALA A 95 2.31 5.53 -2.74
N SER A 96 2.20 6.72 -3.33
CA SER A 96 1.43 6.89 -4.58
C SER A 96 2.06 6.12 -5.74
N VAL A 97 3.38 6.12 -5.85
CA VAL A 97 4.09 5.36 -6.90
C VAL A 97 3.87 3.87 -6.72
N VAL A 98 4.04 3.35 -5.50
CA VAL A 98 3.91 1.92 -5.24
C VAL A 98 2.45 1.47 -5.40
N VAL A 99 1.51 2.17 -4.81
CA VAL A 99 0.08 1.81 -4.88
C VAL A 99 -0.43 1.87 -6.32
N ASP A 100 -0.10 2.94 -7.05
CA ASP A 100 -0.51 3.08 -8.45
C ASP A 100 0.04 1.95 -9.32
N LYS A 101 1.24 1.49 -9.01
CA LYS A 101 1.88 0.39 -9.76
C LYS A 101 1.18 -0.96 -9.52
N TYR A 102 0.72 -1.22 -8.31
CA TYR A 102 0.24 -2.56 -7.94
C TYR A 102 -1.28 -2.68 -7.80
N ASN A 103 -2.02 -1.59 -7.58
CA ASN A 103 -3.45 -1.70 -7.27
C ASN A 103 -4.26 -2.40 -8.37
N ASP A 104 -4.06 -2.03 -9.62
CA ASP A 104 -4.73 -2.67 -10.76
C ASP A 104 -4.25 -4.11 -10.95
N LYS A 105 -2.97 -4.38 -10.72
CA LYS A 105 -2.39 -5.73 -10.83
C LYS A 105 -3.00 -6.67 -9.80
N PHE A 106 -3.15 -6.22 -8.56
CA PHE A 106 -3.82 -7.00 -7.53
C PHE A 106 -5.29 -7.27 -7.90
N LEU A 107 -5.98 -6.27 -8.45
CA LEU A 107 -7.36 -6.45 -8.90
C LEU A 107 -7.43 -7.48 -10.02
N MET A 108 -6.57 -7.38 -11.02
CA MET A 108 -6.50 -8.33 -12.13
C MET A 108 -6.22 -9.75 -11.65
N PHE A 109 -5.28 -9.89 -10.71
CA PHE A 109 -4.98 -11.20 -10.11
C PHE A 109 -6.18 -11.75 -9.33
N SER A 110 -6.85 -10.90 -8.55
CA SER A 110 -8.04 -11.28 -7.80
C SER A 110 -9.16 -11.81 -8.71
N LYS A 111 -9.30 -11.22 -9.90
CA LYS A 111 -10.31 -11.64 -10.89
C LYS A 111 -9.84 -12.82 -11.76
N GLY A 112 -8.62 -13.29 -11.58
CA GLY A 112 -8.07 -14.36 -12.39
C GLY A 112 -7.59 -13.95 -13.77
N ALA A 113 -7.48 -12.63 -14.03
CA ALA A 113 -7.04 -12.10 -15.33
C ALA A 113 -5.53 -12.25 -15.56
N ILE A 114 -4.74 -12.27 -14.50
CA ILE A 114 -3.29 -12.56 -14.57
C ILE A 114 -2.94 -13.66 -13.59
N SER A 115 -1.82 -14.34 -13.86
CA SER A 115 -1.30 -15.40 -12.98
C SER A 115 -0.44 -14.81 -11.85
N LEU A 116 -0.14 -15.66 -10.85
CA LEU A 116 0.79 -15.30 -9.79
C LEU A 116 2.16 -14.91 -10.36
N GLU A 117 2.66 -15.68 -11.32
CA GLU A 117 3.91 -15.42 -12.00
C GLU A 117 3.92 -14.05 -12.70
N GLN A 118 2.83 -13.72 -13.40
CA GLN A 118 2.68 -12.42 -14.05
C GLN A 118 2.66 -11.27 -13.05
N LEU A 119 1.96 -11.45 -11.93
CA LEU A 119 1.93 -10.45 -10.85
C LEU A 119 3.35 -10.23 -10.30
N LEU A 120 4.07 -11.31 -10.00
CA LEU A 120 5.43 -11.23 -9.45
C LEU A 120 6.47 -10.73 -10.44
N SER A 121 6.18 -10.73 -11.74
CA SER A 121 7.07 -10.17 -12.75
C SER A 121 6.99 -8.64 -12.85
N THR A 122 6.06 -8.00 -12.15
CA THR A 122 5.96 -6.54 -12.09
C THR A 122 7.20 -5.96 -11.42
N GLU A 123 7.89 -5.05 -12.09
CA GLU A 123 9.10 -4.43 -11.56
C GLU A 123 8.78 -3.38 -10.49
N THR A 124 9.62 -3.31 -9.48
CA THR A 124 9.43 -2.43 -8.31
C THR A 124 10.41 -1.25 -8.30
N GLU A 125 10.64 -0.63 -9.37
CA GLU A 125 11.54 0.54 -9.37
C GLU A 125 11.00 1.73 -8.61
#